data_9d51875da134f8481e852ea77e7683bc
#
_entry.id   9d51875da134f8481e852ea77e7683bc
#
_cell.length_a   1.000
_cell.length_b   1.000
_cell.length_c   1.000
_cell.angle_alpha   90.00
_cell.angle_beta   90.00
_cell.angle_gamma   90.00
#
_symmetry.space_group_name_H-M   'P 1'
#
loop_
_entity.id
_entity.type
_entity.pdbx_description
1 polymer ?
#
loop_
_entity_poly.entity_id
_entity_poly.type
_entity_poly.pdbx_seq_one_letter_code
_entity_poly.pdbx_strand_id
1 'polypeptide(L)'
;DNWGDEITAFAVVSSFATRNPSHEILARDLIREKTGKPVTCSSDLSSKLNGPKRAVTSVLNARLIGLIDRLIDACISKLKALGVNSPLMVVRGDGALISAEMAQEKPIETILSGPAASIVGAQWLTNELDAVVSDIGGTTTDIAILRNGHPQIDPNGAKVGEFRTMVEAVAIHTTGLGGDSEVHMSSEGLDGSLSLGPSRIMPIALAAITWPDIVIPTLESQVGSEKSGEYDARFVIPILIKSKWNKFNDREIIVLEKIGTDAISLEGLLSNRLELATLHRLVSRGVLMMSGVTPTDASHV
;
A
#
# COMPACT_ATOMS: atom_id res chain seq x y z
N ASP A 1 -33.10 13.67 -15.84
CA ASP A 1 -31.67 13.74 -16.14
C ASP A 1 -31.00 12.41 -15.75
N ASN A 2 -30.52 11.73 -16.79
CA ASN A 2 -29.96 10.37 -16.64
C ASN A 2 -28.54 10.51 -16.11
N TRP A 3 -28.40 10.53 -14.78
CA TRP A 3 -27.11 10.31 -14.15
C TRP A 3 -26.71 8.84 -14.40
N GLY A 4 -25.81 8.62 -15.33
CA GLY A 4 -25.44 7.28 -15.77
C GLY A 4 -25.04 6.35 -14.63
N ASP A 5 -25.06 5.03 -14.88
CA ASP A 5 -24.66 3.97 -13.91
C ASP A 5 -23.22 4.12 -13.41
N GLU A 6 -22.42 4.97 -14.04
CA GLU A 6 -21.02 5.25 -13.67
C GLU A 6 -20.87 6.06 -12.37
N ILE A 7 -21.91 6.83 -11.95
CA ILE A 7 -21.84 7.60 -10.70
C ILE A 7 -22.20 6.69 -9.53
N THR A 8 -21.24 6.47 -8.63
CA THR A 8 -21.38 5.57 -7.47
C THR A 8 -21.74 6.29 -6.17
N ALA A 9 -21.38 7.57 -6.03
CA ALA A 9 -21.64 8.37 -4.83
C ALA A 9 -21.60 9.87 -5.16
N PHE A 10 -22.13 10.70 -4.26
CA PHE A 10 -22.15 12.15 -4.37
C PHE A 10 -21.43 12.83 -3.21
N ALA A 11 -20.80 13.97 -3.46
CA ALA A 11 -20.28 14.87 -2.44
C ALA A 11 -21.01 16.21 -2.51
N VAL A 12 -21.52 16.67 -1.38
CA VAL A 12 -22.24 17.97 -1.25
C VAL A 12 -21.43 18.88 -0.34
N VAL A 13 -21.15 20.09 -0.83
CA VAL A 13 -20.31 21.05 -0.09
C VAL A 13 -20.92 22.43 -0.21
N SER A 14 -21.11 23.12 0.92
CA SER A 14 -21.51 24.51 0.93
C SER A 14 -20.57 25.40 1.76
N SER A 15 -20.53 26.70 1.42
CA SER A 15 -19.54 27.63 2.00
C SER A 15 -19.66 27.78 3.52
N PHE A 16 -20.87 27.76 4.07
CA PHE A 16 -21.15 27.97 5.50
C PHE A 16 -21.72 26.75 6.21
N ALA A 17 -21.55 25.56 5.65
CA ALA A 17 -22.09 24.33 6.21
C ALA A 17 -21.65 24.04 7.65
N THR A 18 -20.46 24.52 8.05
CA THR A 18 -19.98 24.41 9.44
C THR A 18 -20.79 25.22 10.46
N ARG A 19 -21.53 26.24 10.01
CA ARG A 19 -22.43 27.04 10.84
C ARG A 19 -23.88 26.62 10.67
N ASN A 20 -24.29 26.31 9.45
CA ASN A 20 -25.63 25.87 9.11
C ASN A 20 -25.60 24.78 8.01
N PRO A 21 -25.72 23.51 8.37
CA PRO A 21 -25.66 22.40 7.42
C PRO A 21 -26.95 22.17 6.65
N SER A 22 -28.04 22.94 6.90
CA SER A 22 -29.38 22.69 6.35
C SER A 22 -29.44 22.55 4.85
N HIS A 23 -28.63 23.33 4.12
CA HIS A 23 -28.56 23.25 2.65
C HIS A 23 -27.91 21.95 2.16
N GLU A 24 -26.85 21.48 2.82
CA GLU A 24 -26.22 20.20 2.51
C GLU A 24 -27.15 19.04 2.83
N ILE A 25 -27.83 19.09 4.00
CA ILE A 25 -28.80 18.07 4.42
C ILE A 25 -29.95 17.97 3.42
N LEU A 26 -30.55 19.09 3.03
CA LEU A 26 -31.62 19.12 2.04
C LEU A 26 -31.17 18.54 0.69
N ALA A 27 -30.00 18.93 0.22
CA ALA A 27 -29.44 18.41 -1.02
C ALA A 27 -29.16 16.90 -0.93
N ARG A 28 -28.60 16.42 0.19
CA ARG A 28 -28.37 15.01 0.47
C ARG A 28 -29.66 14.20 0.39
N ASP A 29 -30.69 14.66 1.10
CA ASP A 29 -31.96 13.95 1.18
C ASP A 29 -32.65 13.88 -0.19
N LEU A 30 -32.61 14.96 -0.96
CA LEU A 30 -33.14 15.01 -2.31
C LEU A 30 -32.38 14.09 -3.28
N ILE A 31 -31.04 14.05 -3.17
CA ILE A 31 -30.21 13.17 -4.02
C ILE A 31 -30.46 11.71 -3.66
N ARG A 32 -30.52 11.37 -2.35
CA ARG A 32 -30.82 10.01 -1.89
C ARG A 32 -32.20 9.54 -2.36
N GLU A 33 -33.21 10.39 -2.23
CA GLU A 33 -34.57 10.09 -2.70
C GLU A 33 -34.61 9.79 -4.21
N LYS A 34 -33.92 10.59 -5.01
CA LYS A 34 -33.95 10.46 -6.48
C LYS A 34 -33.05 9.36 -7.03
N THR A 35 -31.93 9.05 -6.37
CA THR A 35 -30.90 8.18 -6.94
C THR A 35 -30.64 6.91 -6.15
N GLY A 36 -31.04 6.87 -4.89
CA GLY A 36 -30.69 5.78 -3.96
C GLY A 36 -29.21 5.68 -3.61
N LYS A 37 -28.38 6.61 -4.11
CA LYS A 37 -26.90 6.53 -3.99
C LYS A 37 -26.41 7.22 -2.72
N PRO A 38 -25.24 6.79 -2.19
CA PRO A 38 -24.61 7.43 -1.03
C PRO A 38 -24.27 8.90 -1.30
N VAL A 39 -24.42 9.73 -0.27
CA VAL A 39 -24.10 11.15 -0.31
C VAL A 39 -23.30 11.54 0.92
N THR A 40 -22.14 12.14 0.69
CA THR A 40 -21.27 12.72 1.72
C THR A 40 -21.53 14.23 1.81
N CYS A 41 -21.88 14.73 2.98
CA CYS A 41 -21.94 16.16 3.27
C CYS A 41 -20.62 16.63 3.90
N SER A 42 -20.14 17.81 3.53
CA SER A 42 -18.87 18.33 4.06
C SER A 42 -18.96 18.66 5.57
N SER A 43 -20.14 19.02 6.04
CA SER A 43 -20.42 19.27 7.46
C SER A 43 -20.34 18.03 8.34
N ASP A 44 -20.56 16.82 7.77
CA ASP A 44 -20.46 15.55 8.50
C ASP A 44 -19.00 15.17 8.77
N LEU A 45 -18.06 15.67 7.95
CA LEU A 45 -16.64 15.32 8.03
C LEU A 45 -15.81 16.31 8.83
N SER A 46 -16.20 17.57 8.93
CA SER A 46 -15.44 18.56 9.68
C SER A 46 -16.26 19.79 10.04
N SER A 47 -16.12 20.23 11.29
CA SER A 47 -16.63 21.50 11.78
C SER A 47 -15.68 22.68 11.53
N LYS A 48 -14.44 22.44 11.05
CA LYS A 48 -13.44 23.48 10.83
C LYS A 48 -13.73 24.27 9.54
N LEU A 49 -13.39 25.55 9.54
CA LEU A 49 -13.43 26.37 8.33
C LEU A 49 -12.42 25.83 7.29
N ASN A 50 -12.46 26.26 6.08
CA ASN A 50 -11.70 25.91 4.90
C ASN A 50 -12.54 25.11 3.88
N GLY A 51 -13.38 25.83 3.15
CA GLY A 51 -14.30 25.25 2.14
C GLY A 51 -13.60 24.38 1.10
N PRO A 52 -12.51 24.84 0.45
CA PRO A 52 -11.80 24.02 -0.55
C PRO A 52 -11.27 22.70 0.02
N LYS A 53 -10.68 22.72 1.21
CA LYS A 53 -10.14 21.52 1.85
C LYS A 53 -11.26 20.56 2.28
N ARG A 54 -12.41 21.08 2.79
CA ARG A 54 -13.59 20.26 3.05
C ARG A 54 -14.14 19.63 1.77
N ALA A 55 -14.16 20.37 0.65
CA ALA A 55 -14.62 19.85 -0.62
C ALA A 55 -13.77 18.64 -1.08
N VAL A 56 -12.45 18.78 -1.05
CA VAL A 56 -11.54 17.67 -1.36
C VAL A 56 -11.79 16.48 -0.44
N THR A 57 -11.90 16.72 0.86
CA THR A 57 -12.18 15.65 1.84
C THR A 57 -13.49 14.93 1.53
N SER A 58 -14.56 15.67 1.19
CA SER A 58 -15.87 15.09 0.85
C SER A 58 -15.84 14.26 -0.42
N VAL A 59 -15.13 14.71 -1.45
CA VAL A 59 -14.95 13.96 -2.70
C VAL A 59 -14.17 12.67 -2.47
N LEU A 60 -13.09 12.75 -1.68
CA LEU A 60 -12.29 11.58 -1.34
C LEU A 60 -13.10 10.58 -0.51
N ASN A 61 -13.90 11.06 0.46
CA ASN A 61 -14.79 10.20 1.24
C ASN A 61 -15.80 9.48 0.32
N ALA A 62 -16.50 10.22 -0.53
CA ALA A 62 -17.49 9.66 -1.46
C ALA A 62 -16.89 8.56 -2.36
N ARG A 63 -15.63 8.73 -2.81
CA ARG A 63 -14.92 7.72 -3.62
C ARG A 63 -14.61 6.43 -2.86
N LEU A 64 -14.43 6.50 -1.55
CA LEU A 64 -14.05 5.37 -0.71
C LEU A 64 -15.26 4.55 -0.24
N ILE A 65 -16.48 5.10 -0.18
CA ILE A 65 -17.66 4.44 0.39
C ILE A 65 -17.84 3.04 -0.20
N GLY A 66 -17.98 2.90 -1.50
CA GLY A 66 -18.25 1.60 -2.10
C GLY A 66 -17.11 0.58 -1.98
N LEU A 67 -15.87 1.01 -1.74
CA LEU A 67 -14.75 0.11 -1.46
C LEU A 67 -14.82 -0.41 -0.02
N ILE A 68 -15.02 0.50 0.93
CA ILE A 68 -15.06 0.16 2.36
C ILE A 68 -16.32 -0.63 2.71
N ASP A 69 -17.48 -0.32 2.11
CA ASP A 69 -18.70 -1.12 2.27
C ASP A 69 -18.44 -2.60 1.93
N ARG A 70 -17.90 -2.86 0.73
CA ARG A 70 -17.59 -4.24 0.32
C ARG A 70 -16.60 -4.94 1.25
N LEU A 71 -15.58 -4.22 1.71
CA LEU A 71 -14.59 -4.77 2.64
C LEU A 71 -15.23 -5.15 3.98
N ILE A 72 -15.98 -4.23 4.57
CA ILE A 72 -16.63 -4.43 5.88
C ILE A 72 -17.67 -5.55 5.79
N ASP A 73 -18.51 -5.57 4.75
CA ASP A 73 -19.51 -6.61 4.54
C ASP A 73 -18.85 -7.99 4.37
N ALA A 74 -17.74 -8.07 3.66
CA ALA A 74 -16.96 -9.30 3.52
C ALA A 74 -16.37 -9.75 4.87
N CYS A 75 -15.84 -8.83 5.68
CA CYS A 75 -15.34 -9.12 7.02
C CYS A 75 -16.45 -9.61 7.94
N ILE A 76 -17.59 -8.92 7.99
CA ILE A 76 -18.75 -9.31 8.82
C ILE A 76 -19.25 -10.68 8.40
N SER A 77 -19.39 -10.93 7.11
CA SER A 77 -19.82 -12.22 6.57
C SER A 77 -18.89 -13.36 6.98
N LYS A 78 -17.56 -13.11 6.89
CA LYS A 78 -16.54 -14.09 7.27
C LYS A 78 -16.56 -14.36 8.79
N LEU A 79 -16.67 -13.32 9.62
CA LEU A 79 -16.77 -13.46 11.08
C LEU A 79 -18.00 -14.29 11.48
N LYS A 80 -19.15 -14.01 10.87
CA LYS A 80 -20.37 -14.80 11.09
C LYS A 80 -20.19 -16.27 10.70
N ALA A 81 -19.55 -16.53 9.55
CA ALA A 81 -19.26 -17.90 9.10
C ALA A 81 -18.31 -18.66 10.05
N LEU A 82 -17.46 -17.94 10.79
CA LEU A 82 -16.57 -18.48 11.81
C LEU A 82 -17.21 -18.56 13.20
N GLY A 83 -18.49 -18.19 13.35
CA GLY A 83 -19.21 -18.20 14.63
C GLY A 83 -18.81 -17.05 15.58
N VAL A 84 -18.10 -16.03 15.08
CA VAL A 84 -17.71 -14.86 15.87
C VAL A 84 -18.83 -13.84 15.86
N ASN A 85 -19.36 -13.53 17.07
CA ASN A 85 -20.47 -12.59 17.28
C ASN A 85 -20.03 -11.25 17.88
N SER A 86 -18.74 -10.99 17.99
CA SER A 86 -18.20 -9.72 18.48
C SER A 86 -18.43 -8.59 17.48
N PRO A 87 -18.66 -7.34 17.94
CA PRO A 87 -18.75 -6.19 17.04
C PRO A 87 -17.41 -5.96 16.31
N LEU A 88 -17.51 -5.66 15.01
CA LEU A 88 -16.36 -5.29 14.21
C LEU A 88 -16.01 -3.82 14.48
N MET A 89 -14.80 -3.59 14.95
CA MET A 89 -14.25 -2.24 15.15
C MET A 89 -13.14 -1.97 14.13
N VAL A 90 -13.05 -0.72 13.73
CA VAL A 90 -12.04 -0.26 12.73
C VAL A 90 -11.15 0.79 13.38
N VAL A 91 -9.84 0.71 13.15
CA VAL A 91 -8.90 1.73 13.60
C VAL A 91 -9.01 2.96 12.70
N ARG A 92 -9.09 4.12 13.31
CA ARG A 92 -9.09 5.43 12.68
C ARG A 92 -7.66 5.94 12.48
N GLY A 93 -7.47 6.92 11.59
CA GLY A 93 -6.16 7.46 11.28
C GLY A 93 -5.43 8.16 12.44
N ASP A 94 -6.12 8.49 13.52
CA ASP A 94 -5.55 9.03 14.77
C ASP A 94 -5.28 7.94 15.83
N GLY A 95 -5.55 6.67 15.52
CA GLY A 95 -5.38 5.53 16.42
C GLY A 95 -6.61 5.18 17.26
N ALA A 96 -7.70 5.96 17.23
CA ALA A 96 -8.94 5.64 17.90
C ALA A 96 -9.70 4.50 17.20
N LEU A 97 -10.60 3.85 17.92
CA LEU A 97 -11.52 2.84 17.37
C LEU A 97 -12.88 3.45 17.04
N ILE A 98 -13.40 3.09 15.87
CA ILE A 98 -14.77 3.42 15.43
C ILE A 98 -15.52 2.15 15.06
N SER A 99 -16.85 2.20 15.08
CA SER A 99 -17.66 1.07 14.63
C SER A 99 -17.56 0.86 13.11
N ALA A 100 -17.85 -0.34 12.66
CA ALA A 100 -17.88 -0.67 11.24
C ALA A 100 -18.83 0.24 10.46
N GLU A 101 -20.01 0.54 11.02
CA GLU A 101 -21.03 1.41 10.42
C GLU A 101 -20.49 2.84 10.24
N MET A 102 -19.79 3.38 11.23
CA MET A 102 -19.17 4.70 11.13
C MET A 102 -18.06 4.72 10.08
N ALA A 103 -17.28 3.63 9.97
CA ALA A 103 -16.28 3.52 8.94
C ALA A 103 -16.88 3.43 7.52
N GLN A 104 -18.08 2.83 7.36
CA GLN A 104 -18.83 2.83 6.10
C GLN A 104 -19.35 4.22 5.73
N GLU A 105 -19.82 5.00 6.72
CA GLU A 105 -20.29 6.38 6.47
C GLU A 105 -19.14 7.35 6.21
N LYS A 106 -18.03 7.21 6.94
CA LYS A 106 -16.88 8.13 6.91
C LYS A 106 -15.57 7.40 6.64
N PRO A 107 -15.47 6.66 5.52
CA PRO A 107 -14.28 5.87 5.22
C PRO A 107 -12.98 6.69 5.14
N ILE A 108 -13.05 7.99 4.88
CA ILE A 108 -11.90 8.89 4.88
C ILE A 108 -11.19 8.93 6.25
N GLU A 109 -11.89 8.68 7.35
CA GLU A 109 -11.31 8.66 8.69
C GLU A 109 -10.41 7.44 8.93
N THR A 110 -10.49 6.41 8.08
CA THR A 110 -9.63 5.20 8.17
C THR A 110 -8.28 5.37 7.44
N ILE A 111 -8.03 6.53 6.84
CA ILE A 111 -6.75 6.80 6.19
C ILE A 111 -5.64 6.81 7.23
N LEU A 112 -4.50 6.16 6.91
CA LEU A 112 -3.37 5.93 7.81
C LEU A 112 -3.70 5.07 9.05
N SER A 113 -4.79 4.30 9.03
CA SER A 113 -5.17 3.42 10.14
C SER A 113 -4.15 2.31 10.42
N GLY A 114 -3.45 1.79 9.40
CA GLY A 114 -2.42 0.77 9.57
C GLY A 114 -1.26 1.28 10.45
N PRO A 115 -0.53 2.32 10.02
CA PRO A 115 0.50 2.94 10.85
C PRO A 115 0.00 3.41 12.23
N ALA A 116 -1.20 3.98 12.30
CA ALA A 116 -1.79 4.39 13.58
C ALA A 116 -1.97 3.21 14.55
N ALA A 117 -2.44 2.06 14.02
CA ALA A 117 -2.59 0.83 14.80
C ALA A 117 -1.23 0.30 15.29
N SER A 118 -0.21 0.32 14.44
CA SER A 118 1.15 -0.09 14.80
C SER A 118 1.72 0.76 15.94
N ILE A 119 1.53 2.09 15.89
CA ILE A 119 2.03 3.01 16.91
C ILE A 119 1.31 2.80 18.26
N VAL A 120 -0.03 2.70 18.22
CA VAL A 120 -0.83 2.43 19.44
C VAL A 120 -0.53 1.04 19.98
N GLY A 121 -0.35 0.04 19.12
CA GLY A 121 0.07 -1.30 19.50
C GLY A 121 1.44 -1.34 20.16
N ALA A 122 2.42 -0.61 19.63
CA ALA A 122 3.75 -0.48 20.22
C ALA A 122 3.68 0.16 21.62
N GLN A 123 2.89 1.21 21.79
CA GLN A 123 2.67 1.86 23.09
C GLN A 123 2.07 0.87 24.09
N TRP A 124 1.05 0.13 23.67
CA TRP A 124 0.39 -0.86 24.53
C TRP A 124 1.32 -1.98 24.96
N LEU A 125 2.19 -2.47 24.07
CA LEU A 125 3.12 -3.55 24.36
C LEU A 125 4.27 -3.13 25.28
N THR A 126 4.76 -1.90 25.13
CA THR A 126 5.94 -1.41 25.86
C THR A 126 5.59 -0.61 27.11
N ASN A 127 4.37 -0.06 27.20
CA ASN A 127 3.94 0.94 28.18
C ASN A 127 4.77 2.23 28.18
N GLU A 128 5.56 2.50 27.14
CA GLU A 128 6.30 3.72 27.01
C GLU A 128 5.39 4.91 26.70
N LEU A 129 5.60 6.03 27.39
CA LEU A 129 4.80 7.23 27.20
C LEU A 129 5.43 8.19 26.17
N ASP A 130 6.75 8.22 26.11
CA ASP A 130 7.53 9.06 25.19
C ASP A 130 8.51 8.19 24.43
N ALA A 131 8.30 8.02 23.13
CA ALA A 131 9.11 7.15 22.29
C ALA A 131 9.11 7.59 20.83
N VAL A 132 10.11 7.13 20.10
CA VAL A 132 10.08 7.07 18.63
C VAL A 132 9.72 5.64 18.23
N VAL A 133 8.67 5.49 17.45
CA VAL A 133 8.21 4.20 16.93
C VAL A 133 8.61 4.12 15.46
N SER A 134 9.30 3.03 15.09
CA SER A 134 9.63 2.71 13.72
C SER A 134 8.92 1.41 13.33
N ASP A 135 7.98 1.50 12.40
CA ASP A 135 7.30 0.35 11.81
C ASP A 135 8.00 0.02 10.49
N ILE A 136 8.77 -1.08 10.48
CA ILE A 136 9.56 -1.52 9.33
C ILE A 136 8.80 -2.64 8.62
N GLY A 137 8.08 -2.28 7.57
CA GLY A 137 7.41 -3.22 6.71
C GLY A 137 8.31 -3.77 5.59
N GLY A 138 7.75 -4.61 4.72
CA GLY A 138 8.49 -5.09 3.54
C GLY A 138 8.80 -3.98 2.53
N THR A 139 7.92 -2.99 2.38
CA THR A 139 8.01 -1.95 1.35
C THR A 139 8.44 -0.60 1.88
N THR A 140 7.96 -0.22 3.06
CA THR A 140 8.15 1.10 3.67
C THR A 140 8.55 0.98 5.12
N THR A 141 9.19 2.02 5.61
CA THR A 141 9.41 2.26 7.03
C THR A 141 8.64 3.52 7.41
N ASP A 142 7.74 3.38 8.37
CA ASP A 142 6.95 4.46 8.94
C ASP A 142 7.48 4.84 10.32
N ILE A 143 7.86 6.10 10.49
CA ILE A 143 8.39 6.63 11.75
C ILE A 143 7.40 7.63 12.33
N ALA A 144 7.07 7.45 13.61
CA ALA A 144 6.19 8.34 14.35
C ALA A 144 6.69 8.57 15.77
N ILE A 145 6.14 9.60 16.42
CA ILE A 145 6.50 9.99 17.78
C ILE A 145 5.30 9.78 18.70
N LEU A 146 5.55 9.11 19.82
CA LEU A 146 4.66 9.09 20.99
C LEU A 146 5.02 10.21 21.94
N ARG A 147 4.00 10.87 22.48
CA ARG A 147 4.11 11.85 23.56
C ARG A 147 2.99 11.65 24.58
N ASN A 148 3.35 11.51 25.85
CA ASN A 148 2.41 11.24 26.93
C ASN A 148 1.47 10.05 26.63
N GLY A 149 1.96 8.98 26.01
CA GLY A 149 1.21 7.78 25.64
C GLY A 149 0.28 7.92 24.43
N HIS A 150 0.39 9.04 23.67
CA HIS A 150 -0.43 9.26 22.47
C HIS A 150 0.42 9.53 21.25
N PRO A 151 0.03 9.01 20.07
CA PRO A 151 0.64 9.39 18.80
C PRO A 151 0.51 10.90 18.55
N GLN A 152 1.56 11.53 18.06
CA GLN A 152 1.45 12.91 17.59
C GLN A 152 0.55 12.97 16.35
N ILE A 153 -0.35 13.95 16.32
CA ILE A 153 -1.29 14.19 15.21
C ILE A 153 -0.73 15.26 14.28
N ASP A 154 -0.83 15.05 12.94
CA ASP A 154 -0.48 16.07 11.97
C ASP A 154 -1.52 17.22 12.03
N PRO A 155 -1.12 18.44 12.44
CA PRO A 155 -2.04 19.57 12.56
C PRO A 155 -2.63 19.99 11.19
N ASN A 156 -1.99 19.58 10.10
CA ASN A 156 -2.44 19.88 8.75
C ASN A 156 -3.44 18.83 8.19
N GLY A 157 -3.76 17.79 8.96
CA GLY A 157 -4.60 16.67 8.55
C GLY A 157 -3.91 15.69 7.60
N ALA A 158 -4.52 14.53 7.40
CA ALA A 158 -3.98 13.45 6.57
C ALA A 158 -3.70 13.90 5.14
N LYS A 159 -2.53 13.51 4.61
CA LYS A 159 -2.17 13.71 3.20
C LYS A 159 -2.57 12.49 2.38
N VAL A 160 -3.29 12.70 1.28
CA VAL A 160 -3.72 11.66 0.34
C VAL A 160 -3.25 12.05 -1.06
N GLY A 161 -2.23 11.42 -1.55
CA GLY A 161 -1.53 11.87 -2.76
C GLY A 161 -1.02 13.30 -2.56
N GLU A 162 -1.40 14.22 -3.45
CA GLU A 162 -1.05 15.64 -3.34
C GLU A 162 -2.03 16.46 -2.49
N PHE A 163 -3.11 15.86 -1.98
CA PHE A 163 -4.15 16.58 -1.27
C PHE A 163 -4.03 16.44 0.25
N ARG A 164 -4.24 17.56 0.96
CA ARG A 164 -4.43 17.59 2.40
C ARG A 164 -5.92 17.55 2.73
N THR A 165 -6.30 16.66 3.64
CA THR A 165 -7.69 16.46 4.08
C THR A 165 -7.98 17.18 5.40
N MET A 166 -9.26 17.29 5.76
CA MET A 166 -9.69 17.81 7.07
C MET A 166 -9.60 16.73 8.17
N VAL A 167 -9.30 15.49 7.82
CA VAL A 167 -9.27 14.36 8.77
C VAL A 167 -8.00 14.38 9.59
N GLU A 168 -8.13 14.19 10.89
CA GLU A 168 -7.00 14.03 11.81
C GLU A 168 -6.35 12.66 11.61
N ALA A 169 -5.04 12.64 11.53
CA ALA A 169 -4.26 11.42 11.42
C ALA A 169 -2.91 11.59 12.10
N VAL A 170 -2.30 10.49 12.46
CA VAL A 170 -0.96 10.46 13.05
C VAL A 170 0.06 11.15 12.14
N ALA A 171 0.97 11.91 12.75
CA ALA A 171 2.10 12.51 12.06
C ALA A 171 3.15 11.42 11.80
N ILE A 172 3.30 11.03 10.53
CA ILE A 172 4.18 9.95 10.11
C ILE A 172 5.20 10.47 9.11
N HIS A 173 6.42 10.01 9.25
CA HIS A 173 7.44 10.11 8.21
C HIS A 173 7.61 8.75 7.55
N THR A 174 7.16 8.62 6.31
CA THR A 174 7.26 7.39 5.53
C THR A 174 8.46 7.45 4.59
N THR A 175 9.30 6.43 4.65
CA THR A 175 10.42 6.22 3.73
C THR A 175 10.15 5.00 2.87
N GLY A 176 10.42 5.07 1.57
CA GLY A 176 10.26 3.96 0.62
C GLY A 176 11.37 2.90 0.73
N LEU A 177 11.80 2.60 1.94
CA LEU A 177 12.75 1.56 2.28
C LEU A 177 12.11 0.59 3.27
N GLY A 178 12.26 -0.69 3.02
CA GLY A 178 11.73 -1.75 3.88
C GLY A 178 12.54 -3.03 3.78
N GLY A 179 12.10 -4.08 4.46
CA GLY A 179 12.77 -5.36 4.50
C GLY A 179 12.97 -6.02 3.12
N ASP A 180 12.08 -5.74 2.17
CA ASP A 180 12.15 -6.28 0.81
C ASP A 180 12.80 -5.31 -0.19
N SER A 181 13.45 -4.25 0.27
CA SER A 181 14.20 -3.34 -0.60
C SER A 181 15.39 -4.05 -1.22
N GLU A 182 15.59 -3.85 -2.52
CA GLU A 182 16.73 -4.44 -3.24
C GLU A 182 18.05 -3.89 -2.70
N VAL A 183 19.00 -4.79 -2.41
CA VAL A 183 20.37 -4.45 -2.04
C VAL A 183 21.20 -4.34 -3.31
N HIS A 184 21.82 -3.18 -3.51
CA HIS A 184 22.73 -2.92 -4.61
C HIS A 184 24.15 -2.81 -4.10
N MET A 185 25.07 -3.52 -4.75
CA MET A 185 26.51 -3.32 -4.57
C MET A 185 27.01 -2.38 -5.68
N SER A 186 27.62 -1.26 -5.28
CA SER A 186 28.32 -0.41 -6.23
C SER A 186 29.78 -0.82 -6.28
N SER A 187 30.28 -1.13 -7.49
CA SER A 187 31.69 -1.37 -7.75
C SER A 187 32.46 -0.09 -8.12
N GLU A 188 31.80 1.08 -8.08
CA GLU A 188 32.44 2.36 -8.34
C GLU A 188 33.21 2.84 -7.12
N GLY A 189 34.53 2.95 -7.27
CA GLY A 189 35.45 3.37 -6.22
C GLY A 189 36.29 2.25 -5.61
N LEU A 190 37.28 2.62 -4.78
CA LEU A 190 38.17 1.70 -4.09
C LEU A 190 37.49 0.99 -2.91
N ASP A 191 36.42 1.60 -2.37
CA ASP A 191 35.61 1.06 -1.29
C ASP A 191 34.22 0.79 -1.85
N GLY A 192 33.91 -0.48 -2.16
CA GLY A 192 32.56 -0.87 -2.57
C GLY A 192 31.50 -0.40 -1.57
N SER A 193 30.44 0.25 -2.05
CA SER A 193 29.34 0.72 -1.21
C SER A 193 28.07 -0.10 -1.42
N LEU A 194 27.31 -0.30 -0.36
CA LEU A 194 25.97 -0.87 -0.40
C LEU A 194 24.93 0.27 -0.44
N SER A 195 23.94 0.12 -1.29
CA SER A 195 22.75 0.98 -1.29
C SER A 195 21.48 0.15 -1.29
N LEU A 196 20.39 0.73 -0.75
CA LEU A 196 19.11 0.07 -0.63
C LEU A 196 18.05 0.75 -1.49
N GLY A 197 17.21 -0.07 -2.13
CA GLY A 197 16.05 0.38 -2.88
C GLY A 197 16.38 1.23 -4.12
N PRO A 198 15.40 1.97 -4.66
CA PRO A 198 14.01 2.07 -4.18
C PRO A 198 13.12 0.87 -4.58
N SER A 199 13.64 -0.07 -5.38
CA SER A 199 12.87 -1.21 -5.86
C SER A 199 12.57 -2.18 -4.72
N ARG A 200 11.30 -2.64 -4.66
CA ARG A 200 10.92 -3.81 -3.88
C ARG A 200 11.10 -5.06 -4.73
N ILE A 201 11.74 -6.08 -4.16
CA ILE A 201 11.94 -7.38 -4.79
C ILE A 201 11.51 -8.52 -3.85
N MET A 202 11.42 -9.73 -4.36
CA MET A 202 11.20 -10.91 -3.50
C MET A 202 12.51 -11.26 -2.80
N PRO A 203 12.51 -11.43 -1.47
CA PRO A 203 13.66 -11.96 -0.74
C PRO A 203 14.15 -13.28 -1.35
N ILE A 204 15.46 -13.43 -1.47
CA ILE A 204 16.04 -14.63 -2.13
C ILE A 204 15.76 -15.91 -1.36
N ALA A 205 15.68 -15.82 -0.03
CA ALA A 205 15.31 -16.96 0.83
C ALA A 205 13.88 -17.45 0.51
N LEU A 206 12.93 -16.53 0.24
CA LEU A 206 11.56 -16.88 -0.14
C LEU A 206 11.51 -17.52 -1.53
N ALA A 207 12.33 -17.03 -2.47
CA ALA A 207 12.47 -17.65 -3.78
C ALA A 207 13.07 -19.07 -3.67
N ALA A 208 14.07 -19.28 -2.80
CA ALA A 208 14.67 -20.57 -2.54
C ALA A 208 13.69 -21.58 -1.93
N ILE A 209 12.75 -21.13 -1.09
CA ILE A 209 11.68 -22.00 -0.56
C ILE A 209 10.74 -22.46 -1.67
N THR A 210 10.44 -21.56 -2.60
CA THR A 210 9.44 -21.85 -3.67
C THR A 210 10.07 -22.64 -4.83
N TRP A 211 11.31 -22.34 -5.20
CA TRP A 211 12.07 -22.98 -6.30
C TRP A 211 13.45 -23.46 -5.83
N PRO A 212 13.51 -24.41 -4.85
CA PRO A 212 14.77 -24.86 -4.27
C PRO A 212 15.73 -25.44 -5.30
N ASP A 213 15.21 -26.21 -6.26
CA ASP A 213 16.00 -26.90 -7.30
C ASP A 213 16.61 -25.95 -8.35
N ILE A 214 16.20 -24.70 -8.37
CA ILE A 214 16.74 -23.68 -9.27
C ILE A 214 17.62 -22.70 -8.50
N VAL A 215 17.10 -22.15 -7.41
CA VAL A 215 17.75 -21.05 -6.68
C VAL A 215 19.00 -21.55 -5.95
N ILE A 216 18.90 -22.64 -5.20
CA ILE A 216 20.02 -23.13 -4.36
C ILE A 216 21.22 -23.54 -5.23
N PRO A 217 21.09 -24.42 -6.25
CA PRO A 217 22.22 -24.80 -7.08
C PRO A 217 22.85 -23.63 -7.85
N THR A 218 22.03 -22.64 -8.27
CA THR A 218 22.55 -21.43 -8.92
C THR A 218 23.43 -20.62 -7.96
N LEU A 219 22.97 -20.40 -6.72
CA LEU A 219 23.75 -19.69 -5.70
C LEU A 219 25.04 -20.41 -5.34
N GLU A 220 24.99 -21.74 -5.16
CA GLU A 220 26.16 -22.57 -4.87
C GLU A 220 27.20 -22.47 -6.01
N SER A 221 26.75 -22.49 -7.26
CA SER A 221 27.62 -22.31 -8.43
C SER A 221 28.26 -20.93 -8.46
N GLN A 222 27.51 -19.88 -8.14
CA GLN A 222 28.00 -18.49 -8.12
C GLN A 222 29.02 -18.28 -6.99
N VAL A 223 28.77 -18.80 -5.79
CA VAL A 223 29.71 -18.76 -4.66
C VAL A 223 31.01 -19.49 -4.97
N GLY A 224 30.95 -20.58 -5.73
CA GLY A 224 32.14 -21.32 -6.18
C GLY A 224 32.94 -20.64 -7.30
N SER A 225 32.43 -19.55 -7.88
CA SER A 225 33.12 -18.82 -8.96
C SER A 225 34.20 -17.87 -8.41
N GLU A 226 35.37 -17.85 -9.08
CA GLU A 226 36.47 -16.92 -8.73
C GLU A 226 36.12 -15.44 -9.02
N LYS A 227 35.11 -15.17 -9.81
CA LYS A 227 34.67 -13.81 -10.22
C LYS A 227 33.20 -13.63 -9.94
N SER A 228 32.88 -12.57 -9.20
CA SER A 228 31.50 -12.14 -9.00
C SER A 228 30.95 -11.59 -10.31
N GLY A 229 29.75 -12.06 -10.68
CA GLY A 229 28.98 -11.57 -11.82
C GLY A 229 28.11 -10.35 -11.44
N GLU A 230 27.80 -9.51 -12.41
CA GLU A 230 26.92 -8.34 -12.21
C GLU A 230 25.49 -8.74 -11.75
N TYR A 231 25.08 -9.96 -12.12
CA TYR A 231 23.73 -10.46 -11.85
C TYR A 231 23.69 -11.61 -10.87
N ASP A 232 24.75 -11.82 -10.09
CA ASP A 232 24.79 -12.84 -9.06
C ASP A 232 23.68 -12.64 -8.04
N ALA A 233 23.11 -13.74 -7.56
CA ALA A 233 21.99 -13.79 -6.63
C ALA A 233 20.73 -13.03 -7.10
N ARG A 234 20.56 -12.83 -8.42
CA ARG A 234 19.37 -12.18 -9.00
C ARG A 234 18.58 -13.15 -9.86
N PHE A 235 17.28 -13.18 -9.61
CA PHE A 235 16.34 -14.04 -10.32
C PHE A 235 15.14 -13.24 -10.82
N VAL A 236 14.48 -13.77 -11.83
CA VAL A 236 13.21 -13.28 -12.36
C VAL A 236 12.14 -14.33 -12.11
N ILE A 237 11.00 -13.89 -11.62
CA ILE A 237 9.89 -14.73 -11.21
C ILE A 237 8.64 -14.33 -11.98
N PRO A 238 7.96 -15.27 -12.66
CA PRO A 238 6.71 -14.99 -13.34
C PRO A 238 5.56 -14.86 -12.33
N ILE A 239 4.77 -13.78 -12.43
CA ILE A 239 3.57 -13.56 -11.59
C ILE A 239 2.30 -13.87 -12.35
N LEU A 240 2.26 -13.56 -13.66
CA LEU A 240 1.07 -13.74 -14.51
C LEU A 240 1.05 -15.08 -15.21
N ILE A 241 -0.10 -15.75 -15.15
CA ILE A 241 -0.38 -17.00 -15.86
C ILE A 241 -0.43 -16.75 -17.39
N LYS A 242 0.11 -17.67 -18.19
CA LYS A 242 0.16 -17.62 -19.67
C LYS A 242 -1.14 -17.20 -20.37
N SER A 243 -2.29 -17.54 -19.82
CA SER A 243 -3.60 -17.19 -20.40
C SER A 243 -3.90 -15.70 -20.52
N LYS A 244 -3.07 -14.82 -19.94
CA LYS A 244 -3.23 -13.36 -19.96
C LYS A 244 -2.22 -12.65 -20.87
N TRP A 245 -1.47 -13.38 -21.70
CA TRP A 245 -0.38 -12.83 -22.53
C TRP A 245 -0.83 -12.12 -23.81
N ASN A 246 -2.10 -12.14 -24.17
CA ASN A 246 -2.67 -11.53 -25.40
C ASN A 246 -2.50 -10.00 -25.50
N LYS A 247 -1.93 -9.35 -24.48
CA LYS A 247 -1.74 -7.88 -24.42
C LYS A 247 -0.26 -7.44 -24.55
N PHE A 248 0.61 -8.38 -24.93
CA PHE A 248 2.06 -8.13 -25.01
C PHE A 248 2.51 -8.11 -26.48
N ASN A 249 3.55 -7.31 -26.75
CA ASN A 249 4.18 -7.28 -28.06
C ASN A 249 5.15 -8.48 -28.24
N ASP A 250 5.58 -8.73 -29.49
CA ASP A 250 6.40 -9.89 -29.83
C ASP A 250 7.69 -10.00 -29.00
N ARG A 251 8.35 -8.86 -28.70
CA ARG A 251 9.58 -8.84 -27.87
C ARG A 251 9.30 -9.21 -26.43
N GLU A 252 8.18 -8.76 -25.87
CA GLU A 252 7.73 -9.11 -24.52
C GLU A 252 7.37 -10.59 -24.44
N ILE A 253 6.72 -11.12 -25.48
CA ILE A 253 6.37 -12.54 -25.58
C ILE A 253 7.64 -13.40 -25.61
N ILE A 254 8.64 -13.04 -26.41
CA ILE A 254 9.92 -13.79 -26.48
C ILE A 254 10.58 -13.87 -25.09
N VAL A 255 10.62 -12.76 -24.34
CA VAL A 255 11.19 -12.74 -22.98
C VAL A 255 10.35 -13.60 -22.03
N LEU A 256 9.03 -13.52 -22.09
CA LEU A 256 8.14 -14.32 -21.27
C LEU A 256 8.24 -15.82 -21.58
N GLU A 257 8.41 -16.20 -22.83
CA GLU A 257 8.62 -17.60 -23.24
C GLU A 257 9.96 -18.16 -22.73
N LYS A 258 11.02 -17.34 -22.72
CA LYS A 258 12.31 -17.73 -22.14
C LYS A 258 12.22 -17.98 -20.63
N ILE A 259 11.45 -17.16 -19.91
CA ILE A 259 11.26 -17.28 -18.46
C ILE A 259 10.37 -18.49 -18.13
N GLY A 260 9.33 -18.73 -18.91
CA GLY A 260 8.42 -19.85 -18.69
C GLY A 260 7.53 -19.65 -17.45
N THR A 261 7.46 -20.68 -16.58
CA THR A 261 6.59 -20.74 -15.40
C THR A 261 7.35 -20.73 -14.08
N ASP A 262 8.66 -20.86 -14.12
CA ASP A 262 9.51 -21.03 -12.97
C ASP A 262 10.47 -19.82 -12.81
N ALA A 263 11.14 -19.76 -11.66
CA ALA A 263 12.19 -18.78 -11.47
C ALA A 263 13.35 -19.02 -12.44
N ILE A 264 13.99 -17.98 -12.92
CA ILE A 264 15.17 -18.07 -13.77
C ILE A 264 16.25 -17.09 -13.28
N SER A 265 17.52 -17.52 -13.28
CA SER A 265 18.66 -16.63 -13.01
C SER A 265 18.72 -15.50 -14.05
N LEU A 266 18.95 -14.27 -13.58
CA LEU A 266 19.06 -13.12 -14.47
C LEU A 266 20.25 -13.25 -15.43
N GLU A 267 21.35 -13.83 -14.98
CA GLU A 267 22.53 -14.12 -15.80
C GLU A 267 22.19 -15.06 -16.96
N GLY A 268 21.43 -16.14 -16.68
CA GLY A 268 21.01 -17.10 -17.72
C GLY A 268 19.95 -16.58 -18.68
N LEU A 269 19.22 -15.54 -18.29
CA LEU A 269 18.14 -14.96 -19.10
C LEU A 269 18.64 -13.96 -20.11
N LEU A 270 19.58 -13.07 -19.72
CA LEU A 270 19.97 -11.90 -20.49
C LEU A 270 21.04 -12.22 -21.52
N SER A 271 20.71 -12.05 -22.81
CA SER A 271 21.66 -12.13 -23.92
C SER A 271 22.15 -10.75 -24.39
N ASN A 272 21.37 -9.69 -24.10
CA ASN A 272 21.69 -8.33 -24.51
C ASN A 272 20.96 -7.25 -23.67
N ARG A 273 21.40 -5.98 -23.78
CA ARG A 273 20.81 -4.84 -23.04
C ARG A 273 19.37 -4.52 -23.41
N LEU A 274 18.89 -4.89 -24.59
CA LEU A 274 17.51 -4.66 -25.00
C LEU A 274 16.53 -5.59 -24.25
N GLU A 275 16.96 -6.80 -23.94
CA GLU A 275 16.19 -7.73 -23.11
C GLU A 275 16.04 -7.20 -21.69
N LEU A 276 17.06 -6.59 -21.10
CA LEU A 276 16.99 -5.96 -19.78
C LEU A 276 15.94 -4.82 -19.75
N ALA A 277 15.90 -3.96 -20.76
CA ALA A 277 14.89 -2.90 -20.85
C ALA A 277 13.47 -3.45 -21.01
N THR A 278 13.32 -4.58 -21.71
CA THR A 278 12.03 -5.27 -21.85
C THR A 278 11.62 -5.92 -20.53
N LEU A 279 12.55 -6.54 -19.84
CA LEU A 279 12.34 -7.11 -18.50
C LEU A 279 11.85 -6.05 -17.50
N HIS A 280 12.52 -4.89 -17.40
CA HIS A 280 12.10 -3.81 -16.51
C HIS A 280 10.68 -3.32 -16.81
N ARG A 281 10.27 -3.26 -18.08
CA ARG A 281 8.87 -2.94 -18.43
C ARG A 281 7.88 -4.01 -17.97
N LEU A 282 8.22 -5.28 -18.09
CA LEU A 282 7.37 -6.37 -17.62
C LEU A 282 7.26 -6.38 -16.10
N VAL A 283 8.35 -6.08 -15.39
CA VAL A 283 8.35 -5.89 -13.93
C VAL A 283 7.48 -4.69 -13.54
N SER A 284 7.64 -3.53 -14.17
CA SER A 284 6.83 -2.33 -13.87
C SER A 284 5.34 -2.52 -14.13
N ARG A 285 4.97 -3.45 -15.02
CA ARG A 285 3.57 -3.85 -15.30
C ARG A 285 3.05 -4.95 -14.36
N GLY A 286 3.84 -5.40 -13.40
CA GLY A 286 3.47 -6.46 -12.47
C GLY A 286 3.28 -7.84 -13.10
N VAL A 287 3.93 -8.07 -14.24
CA VAL A 287 3.89 -9.37 -14.96
C VAL A 287 4.96 -10.30 -14.42
N LEU A 288 6.10 -9.72 -14.10
CA LEU A 288 7.26 -10.36 -13.51
C LEU A 288 7.63 -9.67 -12.20
N MET A 289 8.34 -10.38 -11.35
CA MET A 289 8.96 -9.85 -10.14
C MET A 289 10.45 -10.16 -10.17
N MET A 290 11.26 -9.25 -9.67
CA MET A 290 12.66 -9.53 -9.40
C MET A 290 12.79 -10.22 -8.05
N SER A 291 13.79 -11.08 -7.89
CA SER A 291 14.23 -11.61 -6.61
C SER A 291 15.73 -11.41 -6.47
N GLY A 292 16.18 -11.22 -5.25
CA GLY A 292 17.58 -10.99 -4.93
C GLY A 292 17.77 -10.80 -3.43
N VAL A 293 18.98 -10.38 -3.05
CA VAL A 293 19.31 -10.14 -1.64
C VAL A 293 18.59 -8.90 -1.11
N THR A 294 17.97 -9.05 0.06
CA THR A 294 17.21 -8.02 0.75
C THR A 294 17.61 -7.94 2.23
N PRO A 295 17.29 -6.84 2.95
CA PRO A 295 17.45 -6.80 4.41
C PRO A 295 16.68 -7.91 5.13
N THR A 296 15.52 -8.36 4.61
CA THR A 296 14.78 -9.50 5.17
C THR A 296 15.62 -10.76 5.16
N ASP A 297 16.37 -11.04 4.09
CA ASP A 297 17.26 -12.20 4.04
C ASP A 297 18.33 -12.13 5.13
N ALA A 298 18.95 -10.95 5.31
CA ALA A 298 19.98 -10.75 6.33
C ALA A 298 19.44 -10.85 7.76
N SER A 299 18.17 -10.60 8.01
CA SER A 299 17.55 -10.69 9.34
C SER A 299 17.21 -12.11 9.76
N HIS A 300 17.28 -13.08 8.86
CA HIS A 300 16.98 -14.49 9.08
C HIS A 300 18.22 -15.41 9.10
N VAL A 301 19.42 -14.83 9.10
CA VAL A 301 20.69 -15.55 9.19
C VAL A 301 21.08 -15.88 10.64
#